data_cc431575b6c5101f3bf05134972d5aec
#
_entry.id   cc431575b6c5101f3bf05134972d5aec
#
_cell.length_a   1.000
_cell.length_b   1.000
_cell.length_c   1.000
_cell.angle_alpha   90.00
_cell.angle_beta   90.00
_cell.angle_gamma   90.00
#
_symmetry.space_group_name_H-M   'P 1'
#
loop_
_entity.id
_entity.type
_entity.pdbx_description
1 polymer ?
#
loop_
_entity_poly.entity_id
_entity_poly.type
_entity_poly.pdbx_seq_one_letter_code
_entity_poly.pdbx_strand_id
1 'polypeptide(L)'
;MPRLSLSGLSVILSALLLATSLPAPAQEFPARPVTIIAAGAPGLPVDIISRTLSPAMAQNLGQPVVVENKLGAGSLIGYEFAAKRPPDGYTIAVVSVVQLASLPASTKDLRFDPLKDLPPFIGIGDAKVVLTATQANVPWKSFREMVGYYKANPGKLNFGVSAPNTVLLAHALMKDVGIEGILVPYSNATPLISDMIAGTNHMVWVGETAVPAIAARVQLLGISGGRRSTLFPNTPTFAELGLPHIPGLGYSVNAPSGTPGPVLARLNRAVAMVIDQPEVKTRLAQLQVDVQVTSAEVANRDLQAQARLFSDVAVRVGYVPQ
;
A
#
# COMPACT_ATOMS: atom_id res chain seq x y z
N MET A 1 58.61 27.48 -51.81
CA MET A 1 57.29 26.96 -51.49
C MET A 1 57.49 25.92 -50.39
N PRO A 2 57.02 26.14 -49.14
CA PRO A 2 57.18 25.16 -48.05
C PRO A 2 56.21 24.00 -48.25
N ARG A 3 56.76 22.76 -48.22
CA ARG A 3 56.00 21.53 -48.25
C ARG A 3 55.39 21.30 -46.85
N LEU A 4 54.07 21.51 -46.70
CA LEU A 4 53.34 21.05 -45.52
C LEU A 4 53.39 19.51 -45.46
N SER A 5 54.00 18.95 -44.42
CA SER A 5 54.11 17.50 -44.24
C SER A 5 52.75 16.91 -43.88
N LEU A 6 52.37 15.79 -44.51
CA LEU A 6 51.16 15.03 -44.23
C LEU A 6 50.98 14.65 -42.75
N SER A 7 52.05 14.60 -42.00
CA SER A 7 52.03 14.33 -40.53
C SER A 7 51.43 15.48 -39.72
N GLY A 8 51.57 16.74 -40.14
CA GLY A 8 50.93 17.88 -39.46
C GLY A 8 49.41 17.92 -39.59
N LEU A 9 48.90 17.48 -40.74
CA LEU A 9 47.47 17.46 -41.01
C LEU A 9 46.73 16.39 -40.22
N SER A 10 47.37 15.22 -39.95
CA SER A 10 46.81 14.15 -39.14
C SER A 10 46.70 14.52 -37.64
N VAL A 11 47.64 15.27 -37.10
CA VAL A 11 47.63 15.71 -35.70
C VAL A 11 46.51 16.76 -35.47
N ILE A 12 46.34 17.69 -36.45
CA ILE A 12 45.29 18.70 -36.34
C ILE A 12 43.89 18.06 -36.44
N LEU A 13 43.72 17.06 -37.33
CA LEU A 13 42.42 16.37 -37.51
C LEU A 13 42.08 15.51 -36.25
N SER A 14 43.09 14.88 -35.59
CA SER A 14 42.89 14.15 -34.34
C SER A 14 42.54 15.08 -33.16
N ALA A 15 43.18 16.26 -33.09
CA ALA A 15 42.86 17.27 -32.07
C ALA A 15 41.45 17.88 -32.24
N LEU A 16 40.97 18.00 -33.52
CA LEU A 16 39.62 18.51 -33.79
C LEU A 16 38.53 17.49 -33.43
N LEU A 17 38.80 16.18 -33.53
CA LEU A 17 37.90 15.10 -33.14
C LEU A 17 37.76 14.95 -31.60
N LEU A 18 38.81 15.27 -30.82
CA LEU A 18 38.75 15.27 -29.35
C LEU A 18 38.01 16.49 -28.76
N ALA A 19 37.93 17.59 -29.49
CA ALA A 19 37.32 18.85 -29.02
C ALA A 19 35.79 18.86 -29.12
N THR A 20 35.13 17.86 -29.76
CA THR A 20 33.69 17.83 -30.00
C THR A 20 32.91 16.93 -29.01
N SER A 21 33.55 16.34 -28.03
CA SER A 21 32.83 15.69 -26.93
C SER A 21 32.36 16.75 -25.91
N LEU A 22 31.50 17.65 -26.35
CA LEU A 22 30.69 18.41 -25.38
C LEU A 22 29.81 17.42 -24.64
N PRO A 23 29.83 17.41 -23.28
CA PRO A 23 28.88 16.59 -22.55
C PRO A 23 27.47 17.00 -23.02
N ALA A 24 26.74 16.07 -23.62
CA ALA A 24 25.33 16.29 -23.91
C ALA A 24 24.66 16.74 -22.59
N PRO A 25 23.91 17.85 -22.56
CA PRO A 25 23.23 18.25 -21.35
C PRO A 25 22.40 17.07 -20.88
N ALA A 26 22.68 16.61 -19.66
CA ALA A 26 21.93 15.52 -19.05
C ALA A 26 20.46 15.93 -19.11
N GLN A 27 19.65 15.17 -19.83
CA GLN A 27 18.24 15.50 -20.07
C GLN A 27 17.56 15.61 -18.70
N GLU A 28 17.04 16.80 -18.39
CA GLU A 28 16.47 17.08 -17.06
C GLU A 28 15.27 16.16 -16.82
N PHE A 29 15.30 15.42 -15.70
CA PHE A 29 14.20 14.52 -15.36
C PHE A 29 12.99 15.31 -14.83
N PRO A 30 11.78 14.97 -15.30
CA PRO A 30 11.40 14.01 -16.34
C PRO A 30 11.35 14.65 -17.75
N ALA A 31 11.80 13.91 -18.76
CA ALA A 31 11.74 14.31 -20.17
C ALA A 31 10.63 13.59 -20.96
N ARG A 32 9.89 12.67 -20.32
CA ARG A 32 8.79 11.89 -20.88
C ARG A 32 7.75 11.58 -19.78
N PRO A 33 6.56 11.06 -20.12
CA PRO A 33 5.53 10.73 -19.15
C PRO A 33 6.00 9.82 -18.03
N VAL A 34 5.54 10.09 -16.81
CA VAL A 34 5.73 9.24 -15.62
C VAL A 34 4.49 8.38 -15.42
N THR A 35 4.67 7.10 -15.13
CA THR A 35 3.57 6.15 -14.86
C THR A 35 3.48 5.85 -13.36
N ILE A 36 2.29 6.01 -12.80
CA ILE A 36 1.96 5.54 -11.45
C ILE A 36 1.24 4.19 -11.57
N ILE A 37 1.83 3.15 -11.01
CA ILE A 37 1.18 1.85 -10.89
C ILE A 37 0.25 1.88 -9.67
N ALA A 38 -1.03 1.68 -9.91
CA ALA A 38 -2.02 1.40 -8.88
C ALA A 38 -2.24 -0.12 -8.81
N ALA A 39 -1.68 -0.76 -7.77
CA ALA A 39 -1.75 -2.21 -7.62
C ALA A 39 -3.13 -2.64 -7.07
N GLY A 40 -4.18 -2.40 -7.82
CA GLY A 40 -5.56 -2.69 -7.44
C GLY A 40 -6.56 -2.31 -8.52
N ALA A 41 -7.82 -2.70 -8.31
CA ALA A 41 -8.91 -2.36 -9.22
C ALA A 41 -9.21 -0.86 -9.21
N PRO A 42 -9.72 -0.31 -10.31
CA PRO A 42 -10.27 1.04 -10.33
C PRO A 42 -11.28 1.26 -9.20
N GLY A 43 -11.18 2.40 -8.53
CA GLY A 43 -12.03 2.76 -7.39
C GLY A 43 -11.55 2.26 -6.02
N LEU A 44 -10.51 1.43 -5.94
CA LEU A 44 -9.86 1.11 -4.67
C LEU A 44 -8.98 2.29 -4.19
N PRO A 45 -8.68 2.38 -2.89
CA PRO A 45 -7.93 3.52 -2.34
C PRO A 45 -6.62 3.83 -3.07
N VAL A 46 -5.81 2.83 -3.44
CA VAL A 46 -4.57 3.04 -4.20
C VAL A 46 -4.81 3.66 -5.57
N ASP A 47 -5.90 3.31 -6.26
CA ASP A 47 -6.29 3.92 -7.53
C ASP A 47 -6.75 5.37 -7.34
N ILE A 48 -7.64 5.60 -6.36
CA ILE A 48 -8.15 6.95 -6.09
C ILE A 48 -7.02 7.87 -5.65
N ILE A 49 -6.10 7.44 -4.77
CA ILE A 49 -4.92 8.20 -4.38
C ILE A 49 -4.07 8.52 -5.61
N SER A 50 -3.77 7.53 -6.45
CA SER A 50 -2.98 7.71 -7.67
C SER A 50 -3.58 8.76 -8.60
N ARG A 51 -4.90 8.69 -8.86
CA ARG A 51 -5.63 9.65 -9.70
C ARG A 51 -5.79 11.02 -9.07
N THR A 52 -5.80 11.10 -7.74
CA THR A 52 -5.81 12.37 -7.03
C THR A 52 -4.47 13.08 -7.16
N LEU A 53 -3.36 12.36 -7.08
CA LEU A 53 -2.01 12.93 -7.19
C LEU A 53 -1.63 13.28 -8.64
N SER A 54 -2.05 12.46 -9.61
CA SER A 54 -1.58 12.49 -11.00
C SER A 54 -1.70 13.87 -11.69
N PRO A 55 -2.83 14.61 -11.67
CA PRO A 55 -2.97 15.87 -12.41
C PRO A 55 -2.03 16.97 -11.88
N ALA A 56 -1.95 17.13 -10.56
CA ALA A 56 -1.12 18.14 -9.95
C ALA A 56 0.38 17.77 -10.00
N MET A 57 0.72 16.47 -9.94
CA MET A 57 2.07 16.02 -10.24
C MET A 57 2.48 16.31 -11.68
N ALA A 58 1.57 16.13 -12.66
CA ALA A 58 1.86 16.44 -14.06
C ALA A 58 2.18 17.94 -14.25
N GLN A 59 1.43 18.83 -13.60
CA GLN A 59 1.70 20.28 -13.62
C GLN A 59 3.07 20.59 -12.99
N ASN A 60 3.38 19.98 -11.85
CA ASN A 60 4.64 20.22 -11.14
C ASN A 60 5.86 19.68 -11.89
N LEU A 61 5.73 18.51 -12.51
CA LEU A 61 6.81 17.83 -13.24
C LEU A 61 7.00 18.36 -14.66
N GLY A 62 6.00 19.06 -15.23
CA GLY A 62 6.02 19.51 -16.62
C GLY A 62 5.86 18.39 -17.64
N GLN A 63 5.46 17.19 -17.21
CA GLN A 63 5.26 16.02 -18.05
C GLN A 63 3.97 15.30 -17.64
N PRO A 64 3.28 14.62 -18.54
CA PRO A 64 2.11 13.81 -18.19
C PRO A 64 2.43 12.77 -17.11
N VAL A 65 1.50 12.60 -16.16
CA VAL A 65 1.54 11.52 -15.17
C VAL A 65 0.34 10.63 -15.42
N VAL A 66 0.57 9.37 -15.77
CA VAL A 66 -0.46 8.41 -16.19
C VAL A 66 -0.65 7.36 -15.09
N VAL A 67 -1.89 7.02 -14.77
CA VAL A 67 -2.21 5.96 -13.81
C VAL A 67 -2.54 4.67 -14.55
N GLU A 68 -1.82 3.60 -14.22
CA GLU A 68 -2.04 2.27 -14.76
C GLU A 68 -2.42 1.28 -13.65
N ASN A 69 -3.59 0.65 -13.77
CA ASN A 69 -4.02 -0.38 -12.82
C ASN A 69 -3.42 -1.73 -13.18
N LYS A 70 -2.80 -2.38 -12.21
CA LYS A 70 -2.30 -3.77 -12.30
C LYS A 70 -2.96 -4.61 -11.22
N LEU A 71 -3.86 -5.50 -11.64
CA LEU A 71 -4.67 -6.32 -10.76
C LEU A 71 -4.12 -7.72 -10.59
N GLY A 72 -4.45 -8.35 -9.47
CA GLY A 72 -4.29 -9.77 -9.23
C GLY A 72 -3.48 -10.12 -7.99
N ALA A 73 -3.77 -11.30 -7.45
CA ALA A 73 -3.11 -11.91 -6.30
C ALA A 73 -2.94 -10.96 -5.09
N GLY A 74 -4.00 -10.22 -4.70
CA GLY A 74 -3.93 -9.32 -3.55
C GLY A 74 -2.90 -8.20 -3.71
N SER A 75 -2.78 -7.60 -4.90
CA SER A 75 -1.81 -6.56 -5.30
C SER A 75 -0.40 -7.07 -5.66
N LEU A 76 -0.08 -8.34 -5.45
CA LEU A 76 1.23 -8.93 -5.72
C LEU A 76 1.71 -8.64 -7.15
N ILE A 77 0.82 -8.87 -8.16
CA ILE A 77 1.17 -8.68 -9.58
C ILE A 77 1.56 -7.22 -9.86
N GLY A 78 0.85 -6.26 -9.29
CA GLY A 78 1.14 -4.84 -9.47
C GLY A 78 2.46 -4.42 -8.81
N TYR A 79 2.75 -4.92 -7.62
CA TYR A 79 4.00 -4.62 -6.91
C TYR A 79 5.20 -5.26 -7.60
N GLU A 80 5.09 -6.53 -8.01
CA GLU A 80 6.13 -7.22 -8.78
C GLU A 80 6.41 -6.49 -10.10
N PHE A 81 5.35 -6.09 -10.81
CA PHE A 81 5.47 -5.33 -12.05
C PHE A 81 6.23 -4.02 -11.82
N ALA A 82 5.87 -3.24 -10.79
CA ALA A 82 6.53 -1.99 -10.47
C ALA A 82 7.99 -2.21 -10.08
N ALA A 83 8.28 -3.16 -9.19
CA ALA A 83 9.62 -3.46 -8.69
C ALA A 83 10.62 -3.85 -9.81
N LYS A 84 10.13 -4.51 -10.87
CA LYS A 84 10.94 -4.96 -12.00
C LYS A 84 11.10 -3.92 -13.12
N ARG A 85 10.58 -2.70 -12.96
CA ARG A 85 10.80 -1.62 -13.92
C ARG A 85 12.21 -1.05 -13.82
N PRO A 86 12.71 -0.43 -14.90
CA PRO A 86 13.98 0.30 -14.83
C PRO A 86 13.97 1.32 -13.69
N PRO A 87 15.05 1.43 -12.90
CA PRO A 87 15.13 2.38 -11.80
C PRO A 87 15.49 3.79 -12.29
N ASP A 88 14.70 4.32 -13.21
CA ASP A 88 14.91 5.61 -13.88
C ASP A 88 13.91 6.70 -13.45
N GLY A 89 12.97 6.35 -12.53
CA GLY A 89 11.95 7.24 -12.00
C GLY A 89 10.71 7.41 -12.87
N TYR A 90 10.65 6.81 -14.06
CA TYR A 90 9.47 6.89 -14.93
C TYR A 90 8.37 5.90 -14.60
N THR A 91 8.65 4.96 -13.71
CA THR A 91 7.62 4.10 -13.10
C THR A 91 7.72 4.20 -11.58
N ILE A 92 6.63 4.60 -10.94
CA ILE A 92 6.47 4.63 -9.49
C ILE A 92 5.18 3.89 -9.14
N ALA A 93 4.98 3.56 -7.87
CA ALA A 93 3.77 2.88 -7.42
C ALA A 93 3.17 3.56 -6.19
N VAL A 94 1.85 3.69 -6.15
CA VAL A 94 1.13 3.95 -4.89
C VAL A 94 0.85 2.61 -4.23
N VAL A 95 1.33 2.46 -3.01
CA VAL A 95 1.40 1.20 -2.28
C VAL A 95 0.57 1.26 -1.00
N SER A 96 -0.17 0.19 -0.72
CA SER A 96 -0.66 -0.09 0.63
C SER A 96 0.47 -0.78 1.41
N VAL A 97 1.00 -0.09 2.41
CA VAL A 97 2.15 -0.56 3.19
C VAL A 97 1.87 -1.91 3.84
N VAL A 98 0.68 -2.09 4.41
CA VAL A 98 0.26 -3.35 5.06
C VAL A 98 0.22 -4.52 4.08
N GLN A 99 -0.22 -4.29 2.83
CA GLN A 99 -0.23 -5.34 1.82
C GLN A 99 1.18 -5.72 1.39
N LEU A 100 2.02 -4.72 1.05
CA LEU A 100 3.41 -4.97 0.65
C LEU A 100 4.20 -5.67 1.78
N ALA A 101 4.06 -5.19 3.02
CA ALA A 101 4.72 -5.72 4.20
C ALA A 101 4.32 -7.17 4.54
N SER A 102 3.10 -7.57 4.22
CA SER A 102 2.61 -8.93 4.52
C SER A 102 3.12 -9.99 3.53
N LEU A 103 3.56 -9.62 2.33
CA LEU A 103 3.92 -10.57 1.27
C LEU A 103 5.00 -11.57 1.69
N PRO A 104 6.11 -11.18 2.35
CA PRO A 104 7.13 -12.15 2.75
C PRO A 104 6.63 -13.24 3.69
N ALA A 105 5.63 -12.91 4.53
CA ALA A 105 5.07 -13.83 5.51
C ALA A 105 3.88 -14.66 4.97
N SER A 106 3.30 -14.26 3.84
CA SER A 106 2.03 -14.82 3.35
C SER A 106 2.12 -15.52 2.00
N THR A 107 3.16 -15.24 1.22
CA THR A 107 3.27 -15.69 -0.16
C THR A 107 4.52 -16.55 -0.35
N LYS A 108 4.32 -17.75 -0.87
CA LYS A 108 5.39 -18.65 -1.29
C LYS A 108 5.96 -18.21 -2.63
N ASP A 109 7.24 -18.45 -2.83
CA ASP A 109 7.94 -18.27 -4.12
C ASP A 109 7.82 -16.83 -4.70
N LEU A 110 8.01 -15.82 -3.86
CA LEU A 110 8.09 -14.43 -4.31
C LEU A 110 9.22 -14.24 -5.33
N ARG A 111 8.89 -13.60 -6.46
CA ARG A 111 9.84 -13.34 -7.56
C ARG A 111 10.56 -12.00 -7.44
N PHE A 112 10.41 -11.32 -6.32
CA PHE A 112 11.06 -10.07 -5.95
C PHE A 112 11.07 -9.95 -4.42
N ASP A 113 11.96 -9.13 -3.86
CA ASP A 113 11.96 -8.81 -2.44
C ASP A 113 11.12 -7.53 -2.20
N PRO A 114 9.90 -7.64 -1.64
CA PRO A 114 9.03 -6.49 -1.45
C PRO A 114 9.65 -5.35 -0.64
N LEU A 115 10.56 -5.68 0.27
CA LEU A 115 11.17 -4.73 1.19
C LEU A 115 12.42 -4.05 0.63
N LYS A 116 13.07 -4.67 -0.38
CA LYS A 116 14.30 -4.17 -0.98
C LYS A 116 14.08 -3.63 -2.39
N ASP A 117 13.26 -4.30 -3.21
CA ASP A 117 13.15 -4.01 -4.63
C ASP A 117 12.16 -2.88 -4.93
N LEU A 118 11.25 -2.57 -3.98
CA LEU A 118 10.26 -1.50 -4.11
C LEU A 118 10.19 -0.62 -2.85
N PRO A 119 11.30 0.02 -2.43
CA PRO A 119 11.31 0.85 -1.24
C PRO A 119 10.45 2.12 -1.40
N PRO A 120 9.83 2.62 -0.31
CA PRO A 120 9.15 3.91 -0.34
C PRO A 120 10.15 5.07 -0.40
N PHE A 121 9.83 6.09 -1.18
CA PHE A 121 10.55 7.36 -1.17
C PHE A 121 9.78 8.49 -0.46
N ILE A 122 8.49 8.27 -0.16
CA ILE A 122 7.65 9.18 0.63
C ILE A 122 6.47 8.40 1.21
N GLY A 123 6.15 8.63 2.49
CA GLY A 123 4.90 8.21 3.10
C GLY A 123 3.81 9.26 2.89
N ILE A 124 2.57 8.81 2.67
CA ILE A 124 1.41 9.69 2.44
C ILE A 124 0.62 9.89 3.74
N GLY A 125 0.38 8.81 4.47
CA GLY A 125 -0.44 8.81 5.68
C GLY A 125 -1.08 7.46 5.94
N ASP A 126 -1.92 7.41 6.95
CA ASP A 126 -2.55 6.19 7.44
C ASP A 126 -4.06 6.24 7.27
N ALA A 127 -4.65 5.09 6.97
CA ALA A 127 -6.08 4.85 7.08
C ALA A 127 -6.36 3.73 8.07
N LYS A 128 -7.59 3.67 8.56
CA LYS A 128 -7.97 2.70 9.57
C LYS A 128 -8.57 1.44 8.95
N VAL A 129 -8.29 0.31 9.58
CA VAL A 129 -8.98 -0.97 9.35
C VAL A 129 -10.00 -1.16 10.44
N VAL A 130 -11.18 -1.59 10.05
CA VAL A 130 -12.29 -1.88 10.97
C VAL A 130 -12.63 -3.37 10.91
N LEU A 131 -12.72 -4.00 12.07
CA LEU A 131 -13.34 -5.31 12.18
C LEU A 131 -14.85 -5.12 12.22
N THR A 132 -15.50 -5.51 11.14
CA THR A 132 -16.95 -5.47 11.01
C THR A 132 -17.53 -6.87 11.14
N ALA A 133 -18.74 -6.94 11.66
CA ALA A 133 -19.47 -8.19 11.83
C ALA A 133 -20.90 -8.06 11.36
N THR A 134 -21.49 -9.18 10.96
CA THR A 134 -22.91 -9.26 10.64
C THR A 134 -23.78 -8.88 11.82
N GLN A 135 -24.96 -8.30 11.55
CA GLN A 135 -26.05 -8.18 12.53
C GLN A 135 -27.09 -9.31 12.36
N ALA A 136 -26.96 -10.10 11.28
CA ALA A 136 -27.92 -11.15 10.97
C ALA A 136 -27.67 -12.39 11.84
N ASN A 137 -28.70 -12.79 12.61
CA ASN A 137 -28.74 -14.05 13.33
C ASN A 137 -27.58 -14.30 14.32
N VAL A 138 -26.97 -13.24 14.89
CA VAL A 138 -25.95 -13.37 15.90
C VAL A 138 -26.46 -12.94 17.28
N PRO A 139 -26.14 -13.71 18.36
CA PRO A 139 -26.64 -13.43 19.70
C PRO A 139 -25.81 -12.41 20.50
N TRP A 140 -24.77 -11.82 19.88
CA TRP A 140 -23.82 -10.93 20.52
C TRP A 140 -23.85 -9.53 19.85
N LYS A 141 -23.52 -8.49 20.63
CA LYS A 141 -23.56 -7.08 20.20
C LYS A 141 -22.26 -6.32 20.48
N SER A 142 -21.26 -6.98 21.04
CA SER A 142 -19.97 -6.38 21.36
C SER A 142 -18.83 -7.34 21.07
N PHE A 143 -17.61 -6.82 20.96
CA PHE A 143 -16.40 -7.64 20.80
C PHE A 143 -16.26 -8.68 21.91
N ARG A 144 -16.48 -8.28 23.17
CA ARG A 144 -16.39 -9.17 24.33
C ARG A 144 -17.42 -10.31 24.27
N GLU A 145 -18.67 -9.98 23.95
CA GLU A 145 -19.75 -10.98 23.83
C GLU A 145 -19.48 -11.94 22.66
N MET A 146 -18.99 -11.42 21.53
CA MET A 146 -18.57 -12.21 20.38
C MET A 146 -17.50 -13.22 20.78
N VAL A 147 -16.43 -12.78 21.47
CA VAL A 147 -15.38 -13.67 21.95
C VAL A 147 -15.94 -14.74 22.89
N GLY A 148 -16.80 -14.36 23.84
CA GLY A 148 -17.46 -15.31 24.74
C GLY A 148 -18.30 -16.34 24.01
N TYR A 149 -19.08 -15.91 23.03
CA TYR A 149 -19.91 -16.79 22.22
C TYR A 149 -19.09 -17.82 21.42
N TYR A 150 -18.04 -17.39 20.72
CA TYR A 150 -17.24 -18.32 19.91
C TYR A 150 -16.30 -19.20 20.74
N LYS A 151 -15.93 -18.79 21.94
CA LYS A 151 -15.28 -19.70 22.91
C LYS A 151 -16.19 -20.85 23.34
N ALA A 152 -17.48 -20.57 23.53
CA ALA A 152 -18.48 -21.58 23.86
C ALA A 152 -18.96 -22.39 22.66
N ASN A 153 -18.69 -21.92 21.44
CA ASN A 153 -19.13 -22.54 20.18
C ASN A 153 -17.95 -22.63 19.18
N PRO A 154 -16.92 -23.46 19.45
CA PRO A 154 -15.74 -23.56 18.60
C PRO A 154 -16.12 -24.04 17.18
N GLY A 155 -15.43 -23.50 16.17
CA GLY A 155 -15.66 -23.83 14.75
C GLY A 155 -16.92 -23.24 14.12
N LYS A 156 -17.75 -22.50 14.88
CA LYS A 156 -18.96 -21.87 14.33
C LYS A 156 -18.70 -20.50 13.68
N LEU A 157 -17.50 -19.95 13.85
CA LEU A 157 -17.13 -18.68 13.21
C LEU A 157 -16.77 -18.88 11.76
N ASN A 158 -17.44 -18.14 10.84
CA ASN A 158 -16.99 -17.92 9.48
C ASN A 158 -16.39 -16.52 9.37
N PHE A 159 -15.11 -16.44 9.05
CA PHE A 159 -14.38 -15.20 8.91
C PHE A 159 -14.01 -14.99 7.42
N GLY A 160 -14.61 -13.99 6.78
CA GLY A 160 -14.35 -13.69 5.38
C GLY A 160 -12.99 -12.98 5.21
N VAL A 161 -12.19 -13.45 4.25
CA VAL A 161 -10.88 -12.89 3.94
C VAL A 161 -10.71 -12.72 2.43
N SER A 162 -10.03 -11.66 1.97
CA SER A 162 -9.89 -11.37 0.53
C SER A 162 -8.46 -11.01 0.10
N ALA A 163 -7.51 -11.01 1.04
CA ALA A 163 -6.11 -10.69 0.77
C ALA A 163 -5.19 -11.37 1.79
N PRO A 164 -3.92 -11.63 1.47
CA PRO A 164 -2.99 -12.33 2.36
C PRO A 164 -2.86 -11.69 3.76
N ASN A 165 -2.77 -10.37 3.83
CA ASN A 165 -2.73 -9.66 5.11
C ASN A 165 -3.99 -9.90 5.96
N THR A 166 -5.17 -9.98 5.35
CA THR A 166 -6.43 -10.22 6.09
C THR A 166 -6.51 -11.65 6.63
N VAL A 167 -5.91 -12.61 5.94
CA VAL A 167 -5.75 -14.00 6.41
C VAL A 167 -4.90 -14.03 7.68
N LEU A 168 -3.70 -13.41 7.63
CA LEU A 168 -2.80 -13.36 8.79
C LEU A 168 -3.43 -12.64 9.97
N LEU A 169 -4.10 -11.50 9.74
CA LEU A 169 -4.78 -10.74 10.80
C LEU A 169 -5.96 -11.52 11.41
N ALA A 170 -6.70 -12.29 10.61
CA ALA A 170 -7.79 -13.13 11.12
C ALA A 170 -7.25 -14.26 12.00
N HIS A 171 -6.19 -14.94 11.58
CA HIS A 171 -5.52 -15.95 12.39
C HIS A 171 -4.95 -15.38 13.69
N ALA A 172 -4.30 -14.20 13.61
CA ALA A 172 -3.78 -13.51 14.78
C ALA A 172 -4.90 -13.20 15.78
N LEU A 173 -5.97 -12.56 15.32
CA LEU A 173 -7.12 -12.23 16.14
C LEU A 173 -7.69 -13.47 16.83
N MET A 174 -8.01 -14.51 16.06
CA MET A 174 -8.60 -15.74 16.62
C MET A 174 -7.70 -16.38 17.68
N LYS A 175 -6.39 -16.43 17.42
CA LYS A 175 -5.43 -16.97 18.39
C LYS A 175 -5.31 -16.13 19.66
N ASP A 176 -5.22 -14.80 19.51
CA ASP A 176 -5.05 -13.88 20.64
C ASP A 176 -6.24 -13.90 21.60
N VAL A 177 -7.45 -14.01 21.06
CA VAL A 177 -8.65 -14.07 21.89
C VAL A 177 -9.09 -15.49 22.23
N GLY A 178 -8.39 -16.51 21.72
CA GLY A 178 -8.65 -17.92 22.01
C GLY A 178 -9.99 -18.43 21.46
N ILE A 179 -10.30 -18.11 20.19
CA ILE A 179 -11.47 -18.62 19.47
C ILE A 179 -11.03 -19.40 18.24
N GLU A 180 -11.91 -20.29 17.77
CA GLU A 180 -11.70 -21.08 16.56
C GLU A 180 -12.74 -20.71 15.50
N GLY A 181 -12.32 -20.71 14.23
CA GLY A 181 -13.18 -20.38 13.11
C GLY A 181 -12.64 -20.85 11.78
N ILE A 182 -13.46 -20.73 10.76
CA ILE A 182 -13.16 -21.08 9.37
C ILE A 182 -12.89 -19.80 8.60
N LEU A 183 -11.77 -19.72 7.90
CA LEU A 183 -11.51 -18.63 6.96
C LEU A 183 -12.18 -18.94 5.62
N VAL A 184 -13.02 -18.01 5.16
CA VAL A 184 -13.75 -18.12 3.90
C VAL A 184 -13.08 -17.17 2.90
N PRO A 185 -12.36 -17.69 1.88
CA PRO A 185 -11.64 -16.86 0.92
C PRO A 185 -12.56 -16.25 -0.14
N TYR A 186 -12.32 -14.98 -0.46
CA TYR A 186 -12.98 -14.23 -1.51
C TYR A 186 -11.97 -13.60 -2.47
N SER A 187 -12.35 -13.50 -3.75
CA SER A 187 -11.52 -12.86 -4.77
C SER A 187 -11.43 -11.33 -4.63
N ASN A 188 -12.44 -10.72 -4.00
CA ASN A 188 -12.52 -9.27 -3.76
C ASN A 188 -13.51 -8.92 -2.65
N ALA A 189 -13.58 -7.63 -2.29
CA ALA A 189 -14.38 -7.15 -1.17
C ALA A 189 -15.91 -7.17 -1.41
N THR A 190 -16.38 -7.10 -2.66
CA THR A 190 -17.83 -6.98 -2.94
C THR A 190 -18.62 -8.20 -2.49
N PRO A 191 -18.35 -9.42 -2.96
CA PRO A 191 -19.05 -10.60 -2.47
C PRO A 191 -18.80 -10.87 -0.99
N LEU A 192 -17.60 -10.58 -0.49
CA LEU A 192 -17.24 -10.73 0.93
C LEU A 192 -18.16 -9.88 1.82
N ILE A 193 -18.39 -8.62 1.48
CA ILE A 193 -19.27 -7.71 2.23
C ILE A 193 -20.73 -8.13 2.09
N SER A 194 -21.16 -8.53 0.90
CA SER A 194 -22.54 -9.00 0.67
C SER A 194 -22.89 -10.20 1.53
N ASP A 195 -22.00 -11.18 1.59
CA ASP A 195 -22.18 -12.40 2.38
C ASP A 195 -22.11 -12.13 3.90
N MET A 196 -21.30 -11.16 4.32
CA MET A 196 -21.28 -10.71 5.71
C MET A 196 -22.61 -10.06 6.10
N ILE A 197 -23.18 -9.19 5.24
CA ILE A 197 -24.47 -8.57 5.48
C ILE A 197 -25.59 -9.63 5.52
N ALA A 198 -25.50 -10.66 4.70
CA ALA A 198 -26.46 -11.77 4.66
C ALA A 198 -26.31 -12.74 5.86
N GLY A 199 -25.20 -12.66 6.60
CA GLY A 199 -24.90 -13.55 7.73
C GLY A 199 -24.21 -14.87 7.37
N THR A 200 -23.79 -15.05 6.11
CA THR A 200 -22.99 -16.20 5.67
C THR A 200 -21.59 -16.12 6.27
N ASN A 201 -20.98 -14.94 6.25
CA ASN A 201 -19.78 -14.62 7.03
C ASN A 201 -20.18 -13.84 8.29
N HIS A 202 -19.55 -14.18 9.40
CA HIS A 202 -19.83 -13.52 10.66
C HIS A 202 -18.96 -12.28 10.87
N MET A 203 -17.72 -12.29 10.38
CA MET A 203 -16.76 -11.17 10.51
C MET A 203 -15.93 -10.99 9.24
N VAL A 204 -15.52 -9.75 9.00
CA VAL A 204 -14.60 -9.37 7.93
C VAL A 204 -13.74 -8.17 8.34
N TRP A 205 -12.57 -8.03 7.72
CA TRP A 205 -11.77 -6.82 7.77
C TRP A 205 -12.18 -5.89 6.62
N VAL A 206 -12.49 -4.63 6.91
CA VAL A 206 -12.76 -3.61 5.88
C VAL A 206 -11.96 -2.33 6.16
N GLY A 207 -11.65 -1.58 5.13
CA GLY A 207 -11.18 -0.21 5.31
C GLY A 207 -12.30 0.67 5.87
N GLU A 208 -11.97 1.64 6.70
CA GLU A 208 -12.95 2.55 7.32
C GLU A 208 -13.84 3.25 6.27
N THR A 209 -13.29 3.52 5.07
CA THR A 209 -14.03 4.12 3.95
C THR A 209 -15.23 3.33 3.47
N ALA A 210 -15.23 2.00 3.63
CA ALA A 210 -16.34 1.16 3.23
C ALA A 210 -17.47 1.15 4.26
N VAL A 211 -17.20 1.51 5.51
CA VAL A 211 -18.13 1.38 6.63
C VAL A 211 -19.40 2.24 6.47
N PRO A 212 -19.35 3.52 6.04
CA PRO A 212 -20.56 4.33 5.92
C PRO A 212 -21.65 3.71 5.03
N ALA A 213 -21.26 3.02 3.97
CA ALA A 213 -22.18 2.36 3.04
C ALA A 213 -22.91 1.14 3.65
N ILE A 214 -22.36 0.55 4.73
CA ILE A 214 -22.84 -0.69 5.33
C ILE A 214 -23.20 -0.55 6.82
N ALA A 215 -22.92 0.59 7.45
CA ALA A 215 -23.00 0.79 8.91
C ALA A 215 -24.35 0.41 9.53
N ALA A 216 -25.47 0.64 8.80
CA ALA A 216 -26.81 0.29 9.27
C ALA A 216 -27.07 -1.23 9.34
N ARG A 217 -26.20 -2.06 8.75
CA ARG A 217 -26.40 -3.52 8.59
C ARG A 217 -25.30 -4.34 9.25
N VAL A 218 -24.34 -3.68 9.88
CA VAL A 218 -23.16 -4.36 10.49
C VAL A 218 -22.90 -3.82 11.89
N GLN A 219 -22.17 -4.60 12.68
CA GLN A 219 -21.61 -4.16 13.94
C GLN A 219 -20.13 -3.82 13.75
N LEU A 220 -19.67 -2.74 14.38
CA LEU A 220 -18.25 -2.36 14.38
C LEU A 220 -17.65 -2.85 15.68
N LEU A 221 -16.75 -3.83 15.61
CA LEU A 221 -16.21 -4.50 16.76
C LEU A 221 -14.89 -3.91 17.28
N GLY A 222 -14.10 -3.32 16.38
CA GLY A 222 -12.84 -2.69 16.72
C GLY A 222 -12.24 -1.96 15.52
N ILE A 223 -11.38 -0.98 15.81
CA ILE A 223 -10.72 -0.16 14.78
C ILE A 223 -9.22 -0.06 15.04
N SER A 224 -8.42 -0.05 13.98
CA SER A 224 -6.96 0.08 14.08
C SER A 224 -6.51 1.53 14.37
N GLY A 225 -5.26 1.66 14.80
CA GLY A 225 -4.61 2.93 15.12
C GLY A 225 -4.70 3.32 16.59
N GLY A 226 -3.90 4.33 16.97
CA GLY A 226 -3.73 4.77 18.37
C GLY A 226 -4.89 5.62 18.89
N ARG A 227 -5.84 6.02 18.06
CA ARG A 227 -7.00 6.84 18.42
C ARG A 227 -8.25 6.29 17.76
N ARG A 228 -9.40 6.44 18.42
CA ARG A 228 -10.70 6.10 17.85
C ARG A 228 -10.98 6.92 16.58
N SER A 229 -11.88 6.42 15.76
CA SER A 229 -12.36 7.14 14.59
C SER A 229 -13.21 8.36 14.98
N THR A 230 -13.08 9.44 14.21
CA THR A 230 -14.00 10.58 14.30
C THR A 230 -15.37 10.26 13.72
N LEU A 231 -15.44 9.33 12.76
CA LEU A 231 -16.71 8.86 12.18
C LEU A 231 -17.43 7.87 13.09
N PHE A 232 -16.69 7.04 13.85
CA PHE A 232 -17.20 5.98 14.70
C PHE A 232 -16.64 6.06 16.11
N PRO A 233 -16.91 7.16 16.86
CA PRO A 233 -16.27 7.43 18.15
C PRO A 233 -16.60 6.40 19.24
N ASN A 234 -17.69 5.65 19.07
CA ASN A 234 -18.11 4.60 19.99
C ASN A 234 -17.40 3.25 19.72
N THR A 235 -16.72 3.08 18.57
CA THR A 235 -15.98 1.87 18.25
C THR A 235 -14.62 1.90 18.98
N PRO A 236 -14.30 0.92 19.83
CA PRO A 236 -13.02 0.88 20.52
C PRO A 236 -11.87 0.62 19.56
N THR A 237 -10.68 1.13 19.89
CA THR A 237 -9.45 0.74 19.17
C THR A 237 -9.05 -0.69 19.54
N PHE A 238 -8.28 -1.36 18.68
CA PHE A 238 -7.74 -2.68 19.03
C PHE A 238 -6.79 -2.61 20.21
N ALA A 239 -6.10 -1.50 20.43
CA ALA A 239 -5.29 -1.30 21.65
C ALA A 239 -6.15 -1.31 22.91
N GLU A 240 -7.32 -0.66 22.90
CA GLU A 240 -8.28 -0.70 24.02
C GLU A 240 -8.88 -2.09 24.24
N LEU A 241 -8.90 -2.93 23.20
CA LEU A 241 -9.33 -4.34 23.26
C LEU A 241 -8.20 -5.31 23.64
N GLY A 242 -6.98 -4.80 23.91
CA GLY A 242 -5.81 -5.63 24.23
C GLY A 242 -5.10 -6.22 23.01
N LEU A 243 -5.34 -5.70 21.82
CA LEU A 243 -4.79 -6.17 20.53
C LEU A 243 -3.99 -5.06 19.82
N PRO A 244 -2.95 -4.48 20.46
CA PRO A 244 -2.25 -3.30 19.94
C PRO A 244 -1.48 -3.55 18.63
N HIS A 245 -1.30 -4.81 18.26
CA HIS A 245 -0.54 -5.24 17.08
C HIS A 245 -1.38 -5.30 15.78
N ILE A 246 -2.66 -4.94 15.80
CA ILE A 246 -3.47 -4.84 14.57
C ILE A 246 -3.13 -3.52 13.87
N PRO A 247 -2.42 -3.55 12.71
CA PRO A 247 -1.95 -2.34 12.05
C PRO A 247 -3.07 -1.59 11.31
N GLY A 248 -2.87 -0.29 11.08
CA GLY A 248 -3.63 0.50 10.11
C GLY A 248 -3.20 0.23 8.68
N LEU A 249 -3.91 0.85 7.73
CA LEU A 249 -3.55 0.86 6.31
C LEU A 249 -2.66 2.08 6.06
N GLY A 250 -1.34 1.90 6.06
CA GLY A 250 -0.40 2.92 5.61
C GLY A 250 -0.39 3.02 4.08
N TYR A 251 -0.20 4.23 3.56
CA TYR A 251 0.03 4.46 2.13
C TYR A 251 1.36 5.19 1.89
N SER A 252 2.05 4.77 0.84
CA SER A 252 3.32 5.37 0.42
C SER A 252 3.42 5.44 -1.10
N VAL A 253 4.35 6.24 -1.60
CA VAL A 253 4.78 6.17 -2.99
C VAL A 253 6.17 5.56 -3.03
N ASN A 254 6.30 4.51 -3.83
CA ASN A 254 7.46 3.66 -3.92
C ASN A 254 8.06 3.73 -5.34
N ALA A 255 9.35 3.50 -5.44
CA ALA A 255 10.04 3.42 -6.72
C ALA A 255 10.94 2.17 -6.75
N PRO A 256 11.28 1.64 -7.95
CA PRO A 256 12.26 0.56 -8.08
C PRO A 256 13.56 0.88 -7.37
N SER A 257 14.13 -0.11 -6.70
CA SER A 257 15.43 0.03 -6.03
C SER A 257 16.51 0.44 -7.02
N GLY A 258 17.42 1.31 -6.59
CA GLY A 258 18.47 1.86 -7.46
C GLY A 258 18.06 3.12 -8.24
N THR A 259 16.82 3.61 -8.09
CA THR A 259 16.43 4.90 -8.68
C THR A 259 17.34 6.02 -8.15
N PRO A 260 17.95 6.85 -9.05
CA PRO A 260 18.95 7.83 -8.64
C PRO A 260 18.40 8.86 -7.63
N GLY A 261 19.23 9.22 -6.65
CA GLY A 261 18.86 10.17 -5.60
C GLY A 261 18.26 11.50 -6.09
N PRO A 262 18.84 12.18 -7.11
CA PRO A 262 18.27 13.40 -7.67
C PRO A 262 16.87 13.21 -8.27
N VAL A 263 16.62 12.06 -8.90
CA VAL A 263 15.30 11.68 -9.46
C VAL A 263 14.29 11.49 -8.33
N LEU A 264 14.66 10.71 -7.29
CA LEU A 264 13.81 10.54 -6.10
C LEU A 264 13.51 11.85 -5.40
N ALA A 265 14.51 12.74 -5.28
CA ALA A 265 14.30 14.06 -4.69
C ALA A 265 13.33 14.93 -5.50
N ARG A 266 13.35 14.85 -6.82
CA ARG A 266 12.41 15.56 -7.72
C ARG A 266 11.00 15.00 -7.59
N LEU A 267 10.85 13.67 -7.57
CA LEU A 267 9.56 12.98 -7.37
C LEU A 267 8.99 13.25 -5.97
N ASN A 268 9.82 13.16 -4.94
CA ASN A 268 9.42 13.42 -3.55
C ASN A 268 8.84 14.84 -3.40
N ARG A 269 9.56 15.86 -3.91
CA ARG A 269 9.07 17.24 -3.89
C ARG A 269 7.74 17.37 -4.63
N ALA A 270 7.60 16.74 -5.80
CA ALA A 270 6.36 16.80 -6.57
C ALA A 270 5.19 16.20 -5.78
N VAL A 271 5.36 15.03 -5.16
CA VAL A 271 4.32 14.38 -4.35
C VAL A 271 4.01 15.21 -3.11
N ALA A 272 5.02 15.68 -2.36
CA ALA A 272 4.82 16.45 -1.13
C ALA A 272 4.05 17.76 -1.38
N MET A 273 4.43 18.52 -2.42
CA MET A 273 3.74 19.76 -2.80
C MET A 273 2.29 19.51 -3.23
N VAL A 274 2.02 18.38 -3.88
CA VAL A 274 0.67 18.02 -4.32
C VAL A 274 -0.20 17.60 -3.14
N ILE A 275 0.33 16.81 -2.22
CA ILE A 275 -0.41 16.38 -1.02
C ILE A 275 -0.78 17.58 -0.14
N ASP A 276 0.03 18.63 -0.15
CA ASP A 276 -0.23 19.85 0.67
C ASP A 276 -1.36 20.73 0.13
N GLN A 277 -1.81 20.51 -1.11
CA GLN A 277 -2.93 21.25 -1.72
C GLN A 277 -4.26 20.95 -1.00
N PRO A 278 -5.08 21.98 -0.71
CA PRO A 278 -6.35 21.80 0.02
C PRO A 278 -7.33 20.80 -0.61
N GLU A 279 -7.45 20.81 -1.95
CA GLU A 279 -8.30 19.90 -2.69
C GLU A 279 -7.82 18.44 -2.59
N VAL A 280 -6.50 18.22 -2.61
CA VAL A 280 -5.90 16.88 -2.45
C VAL A 280 -6.10 16.38 -1.03
N LYS A 281 -5.84 17.22 -0.01
CA LYS A 281 -6.12 16.88 1.40
C LYS A 281 -7.59 16.53 1.60
N THR A 282 -8.51 17.32 1.03
CA THR A 282 -9.95 17.04 1.09
C THR A 282 -10.28 15.69 0.47
N ARG A 283 -9.70 15.39 -0.68
CA ARG A 283 -9.94 14.11 -1.38
C ARG A 283 -9.37 12.92 -0.60
N LEU A 284 -8.18 13.05 -0.04
CA LEU A 284 -7.58 12.01 0.81
C LEU A 284 -8.39 11.82 2.11
N ALA A 285 -8.89 12.90 2.72
CA ALA A 285 -9.76 12.82 3.88
C ALA A 285 -11.08 12.07 3.58
N GLN A 286 -11.65 12.22 2.37
CA GLN A 286 -12.80 11.42 1.94
C GLN A 286 -12.50 9.92 1.89
N LEU A 287 -11.24 9.54 1.68
CA LEU A 287 -10.74 8.17 1.78
C LEU A 287 -10.37 7.79 3.23
N GLN A 288 -10.70 8.63 4.21
CA GLN A 288 -10.30 8.46 5.60
C GLN A 288 -8.78 8.25 5.77
N VAL A 289 -8.00 8.82 4.87
CA VAL A 289 -6.54 8.89 5.02
C VAL A 289 -6.22 10.06 5.93
N ASP A 290 -5.67 9.78 7.11
CA ASP A 290 -5.06 10.77 7.99
C ASP A 290 -3.72 11.15 7.36
N VAL A 291 -3.72 12.28 6.66
CA VAL A 291 -2.56 12.71 5.85
C VAL A 291 -1.41 13.09 6.75
N GLN A 292 -0.33 12.34 6.68
CA GLN A 292 0.91 12.57 7.38
C GLN A 292 2.10 12.26 6.47
N VAL A 293 2.58 13.30 5.77
CA VAL A 293 3.74 13.14 4.89
C VAL A 293 4.98 12.83 5.72
N THR A 294 5.63 11.71 5.40
CA THR A 294 6.86 11.29 6.07
C THR A 294 8.01 11.09 5.09
N SER A 295 9.24 11.23 5.60
CA SER A 295 10.44 10.99 4.78
C SER A 295 10.55 9.54 4.32
N ALA A 296 11.38 9.29 3.30
CA ALA A 296 11.71 7.95 2.84
C ALA A 296 12.23 7.03 3.96
N GLU A 297 13.03 7.58 4.86
CA GLU A 297 13.58 6.85 6.01
C GLU A 297 12.48 6.41 6.98
N VAL A 298 11.57 7.30 7.34
CA VAL A 298 10.44 6.99 8.24
C VAL A 298 9.52 5.97 7.57
N ALA A 299 9.12 6.20 6.32
CA ALA A 299 8.25 5.30 5.58
C ALA A 299 8.87 3.89 5.41
N ASN A 300 10.19 3.80 5.17
CA ASN A 300 10.88 2.52 5.07
C ASN A 300 10.96 1.81 6.43
N ARG A 301 11.24 2.55 7.52
CA ARG A 301 11.21 1.99 8.88
C ARG A 301 9.84 1.41 9.22
N ASP A 302 8.77 2.10 8.84
CA ASP A 302 7.39 1.66 9.09
C ASP A 302 7.05 0.41 8.26
N LEU A 303 7.47 0.35 6.99
CA LEU A 303 7.35 -0.84 6.13
C LEU A 303 8.06 -2.05 6.77
N GLN A 304 9.32 -1.86 7.21
CA GLN A 304 10.10 -2.92 7.86
C GLN A 304 9.49 -3.36 9.19
N ALA A 305 8.95 -2.44 9.97
CA ALA A 305 8.27 -2.75 11.24
C ALA A 305 7.01 -3.58 11.01
N GLN A 306 6.20 -3.23 10.02
CA GLN A 306 5.01 -4.00 9.65
C GLN A 306 5.37 -5.38 9.08
N ALA A 307 6.45 -5.49 8.29
CA ALA A 307 6.90 -6.79 7.79
C ALA A 307 7.33 -7.73 8.92
N ARG A 308 8.07 -7.20 9.91
CA ARG A 308 8.40 -7.98 11.12
C ARG A 308 7.16 -8.42 11.87
N LEU A 309 6.18 -7.52 12.07
CA LEU A 309 4.92 -7.85 12.69
C LEU A 309 4.22 -9.03 12.00
N PHE A 310 4.10 -9.01 10.67
CA PHE A 310 3.47 -10.11 9.92
C PHE A 310 4.28 -11.41 9.99
N SER A 311 5.61 -11.32 9.99
CA SER A 311 6.47 -12.48 10.18
C SER A 311 6.26 -13.11 11.56
N ASP A 312 6.24 -12.30 12.62
CA ASP A 312 6.01 -12.76 13.98
C ASP A 312 4.61 -13.38 14.14
N VAL A 313 3.61 -12.75 13.51
CA VAL A 313 2.23 -13.29 13.47
C VAL A 313 2.22 -14.65 12.77
N ALA A 314 2.82 -14.77 11.58
CA ALA A 314 2.83 -16.03 10.83
C ALA A 314 3.47 -17.17 11.64
N VAL A 315 4.63 -16.91 12.26
CA VAL A 315 5.30 -17.89 13.15
C VAL A 315 4.39 -18.25 14.32
N ARG A 316 3.83 -17.26 15.01
CA ARG A 316 2.99 -17.46 16.19
C ARG A 316 1.75 -18.30 15.90
N VAL A 317 1.11 -18.10 14.74
CA VAL A 317 -0.11 -18.86 14.36
C VAL A 317 0.19 -20.16 13.62
N GLY A 318 1.45 -20.43 13.30
CA GLY A 318 1.85 -21.60 12.50
C GLY A 318 1.37 -21.50 11.04
N TYR A 319 1.30 -20.27 10.49
CA TYR A 319 0.88 -20.06 9.12
C TYR A 319 1.98 -20.49 8.15
N VAL A 320 1.60 -21.27 7.15
CA VAL A 320 2.48 -21.67 6.05
C VAL A 320 2.12 -20.81 4.83
N PRO A 321 3.07 -20.07 4.26
CA PRO A 321 2.82 -19.28 3.05
C PRO A 321 2.27 -20.11 1.90
N GLN A 322 1.29 -19.58 1.20
CA GLN A 322 0.58 -20.24 0.10
C GLN A 322 1.13 -19.76 -1.26
#